data_7f86829246e56293d5dcc42571324e73
#
_entry.id   7f86829246e56293d5dcc42571324e73
#
_cell.length_a   1.000
_cell.length_b   1.000
_cell.length_c   1.000
_cell.angle_alpha   90.00
_cell.angle_beta   90.00
_cell.angle_gamma   90.00
#
_symmetry.space_group_name_H-M   'P 1'
#
loop_
_entity.id
_entity.type
_entity.pdbx_description
1 polymer ?
#
loop_
_entity_poly.entity_id
_entity_poly.type
_entity_poly.pdbx_seq_one_letter_code
_entity_poly.pdbx_strand_id
1 'polypeptide(L)'
;MIYLSHFFFPSREREYGYLMSELRTCYDSFYPFRVLSEHDFDTLEPDQVTILCGGNGSGKSTALNVIAETLQLERDTLYNRSNFFDDYTQMCDYRLNGAIPEGSRVITSDDVFDYMLNLRTINQGIDDKREDLLNEYLDIKYSDFKFKTLDDYEMLKKTNTASAPWHILESVDKNHLLWLPLLAPELP
;
A
#
# COMPACT_ATOMS: atom_id res chain seq x y z
N MET A 1 -11.58 19.41 15.74
CA MET A 1 -11.51 20.70 15.02
C MET A 1 -11.81 20.40 13.55
N ILE A 2 -12.71 21.14 12.91
CA ILE A 2 -13.04 20.97 11.49
C ILE A 2 -12.18 21.96 10.72
N TYR A 3 -11.27 21.46 9.88
CA TYR A 3 -10.36 22.31 9.10
C TYR A 3 -11.04 22.89 7.86
N LEU A 4 -11.74 22.04 7.08
CA LEU A 4 -12.51 22.46 5.91
C LEU A 4 -13.96 22.76 6.35
N SER A 5 -14.39 24.01 6.27
CA SER A 5 -15.77 24.38 6.64
C SER A 5 -16.74 24.28 5.48
N HIS A 6 -16.31 24.68 4.28
CA HIS A 6 -17.12 24.63 3.08
C HIS A 6 -16.25 24.31 1.89
N PHE A 7 -16.79 23.55 0.96
CA PHE A 7 -16.22 23.33 -0.36
C PHE A 7 -17.29 23.59 -1.41
N PHE A 8 -16.94 24.39 -2.41
CA PHE A 8 -17.85 24.83 -3.47
C PHE A 8 -17.38 24.25 -4.80
N PHE A 9 -18.23 23.43 -5.40
CA PHE A 9 -18.05 22.94 -6.76
C PHE A 9 -18.65 23.96 -7.75
N PRO A 10 -18.24 23.96 -9.02
CA PRO A 10 -18.85 24.81 -10.03
C PRO A 10 -20.33 24.47 -10.19
N SER A 11 -21.17 25.50 -10.18
CA SER A 11 -22.60 25.33 -10.48
C SER A 11 -22.79 24.93 -11.94
N ARG A 12 -23.96 24.37 -12.25
CA ARG A 12 -24.35 23.95 -13.61
C ARG A 12 -24.19 25.10 -14.64
N GLU A 13 -24.50 26.32 -14.25
CA GLU A 13 -24.39 27.50 -15.14
C GLU A 13 -22.90 27.82 -15.40
N ARG A 14 -22.05 27.76 -14.39
CA ARG A 14 -20.61 27.99 -14.54
C ARG A 14 -19.97 26.93 -15.42
N GLU A 15 -20.30 25.65 -15.21
CA GLU A 15 -19.83 24.55 -16.06
C GLU A 15 -20.28 24.76 -17.52
N TYR A 16 -21.56 25.11 -17.73
CA TYR A 16 -22.09 25.35 -19.07
C TYR A 16 -21.36 26.53 -19.74
N GLY A 17 -21.13 27.62 -19.03
CA GLY A 17 -20.39 28.76 -19.55
C GLY A 17 -18.97 28.40 -19.99
N TYR A 18 -18.27 27.58 -19.18
CA TYR A 18 -16.94 27.08 -19.53
C TYR A 18 -17.00 26.19 -20.79
N LEU A 19 -17.89 25.20 -20.82
CA LEU A 19 -17.99 24.26 -21.94
C LEU A 19 -18.36 24.93 -23.25
N MET A 20 -19.14 26.02 -23.21
CA MET A 20 -19.46 26.80 -24.40
C MET A 20 -18.28 27.64 -24.93
N SER A 21 -17.34 28.00 -24.09
CA SER A 21 -16.13 28.75 -24.45
C SER A 21 -14.95 27.82 -24.82
N GLU A 22 -15.08 26.51 -24.56
CA GLU A 22 -14.00 25.56 -24.75
C GLU A 22 -13.73 25.28 -26.23
N LEU A 23 -12.47 25.42 -26.62
CA LEU A 23 -12.02 25.21 -28.01
C LEU A 23 -11.50 23.80 -28.28
N ARG A 24 -11.24 23.03 -27.22
CA ARG A 24 -10.73 21.65 -27.33
C ARG A 24 -11.86 20.66 -27.63
N THR A 25 -12.44 20.73 -28.79
CA THR A 25 -13.62 19.95 -29.22
C THR A 25 -13.28 18.53 -29.71
N CYS A 26 -12.01 18.15 -29.70
CA CYS A 26 -11.55 16.83 -30.15
C CYS A 26 -11.71 15.72 -29.09
N TYR A 27 -12.18 16.05 -27.89
CA TYR A 27 -12.34 15.09 -26.79
C TYR A 27 -13.79 14.62 -26.70
N ASP A 28 -13.95 13.31 -26.47
CA ASP A 28 -15.28 12.69 -26.31
C ASP A 28 -15.84 12.86 -24.90
N SER A 29 -14.99 13.22 -23.92
CA SER A 29 -15.37 13.41 -22.51
C SER A 29 -14.73 14.64 -21.92
N PHE A 30 -15.53 15.40 -21.21
CA PHE A 30 -15.11 16.59 -20.46
C PHE A 30 -15.07 16.31 -18.93
N TYR A 31 -14.83 15.07 -18.54
CA TYR A 31 -14.73 14.72 -17.11
C TYR A 31 -13.78 15.66 -16.37
N PRO A 32 -14.12 16.19 -15.17
CA PRO A 32 -15.25 15.82 -14.31
C PRO A 32 -16.52 16.69 -14.49
N PHE A 33 -16.56 17.58 -15.48
CA PHE A 33 -17.74 18.39 -15.76
C PHE A 33 -19.01 17.53 -15.90
N ARG A 34 -20.15 18.06 -15.49
CA ARG A 34 -21.48 17.47 -15.46
C ARG A 34 -21.68 16.30 -14.49
N VAL A 35 -20.62 15.80 -13.84
CA VAL A 35 -20.75 14.67 -12.92
C VAL A 35 -21.46 15.06 -11.63
N LEU A 36 -21.08 16.19 -11.03
CA LEU A 36 -21.66 16.66 -9.76
C LEU A 36 -22.85 17.59 -10.00
N SER A 37 -22.76 18.45 -11.01
CA SER A 37 -23.80 19.42 -11.34
C SER A 37 -25.10 18.78 -11.86
N GLU A 38 -25.05 17.56 -12.45
CA GLU A 38 -26.25 16.80 -12.81
C GLU A 38 -27.07 16.35 -11.59
N HIS A 39 -26.43 16.29 -10.42
CA HIS A 39 -27.06 15.94 -9.14
C HIS A 39 -27.31 17.16 -8.24
N ASP A 40 -27.18 18.37 -8.78
CA ASP A 40 -27.30 19.64 -8.05
C ASP A 40 -26.38 19.68 -6.79
N PHE A 41 -25.21 19.00 -6.88
CA PHE A 41 -24.23 18.94 -5.81
C PHE A 41 -23.15 19.99 -6.05
N ASP A 42 -23.39 21.19 -5.58
CA ASP A 42 -22.52 22.36 -5.75
C ASP A 42 -21.84 22.82 -4.45
N THR A 43 -22.31 22.35 -3.31
CA THR A 43 -21.77 22.74 -2.01
C THR A 43 -21.67 21.54 -1.07
N LEU A 44 -20.52 21.43 -0.39
CA LEU A 44 -20.29 20.45 0.69
C LEU A 44 -19.91 21.21 1.96
N GLU A 45 -20.62 20.95 3.03
CA GLU A 45 -20.30 21.42 4.38
C GLU A 45 -19.82 20.23 5.24
N PRO A 46 -18.49 20.00 5.33
CA PRO A 46 -17.98 18.89 6.11
C PRO A 46 -18.16 19.10 7.61
N ASP A 47 -18.48 18.00 8.31
CA ASP A 47 -18.42 17.92 9.76
C ASP A 47 -17.28 17.00 10.19
N GLN A 48 -17.16 16.66 11.48
CA GLN A 48 -16.14 15.76 12.03
C GLN A 48 -16.08 14.41 11.29
N VAL A 49 -17.26 13.92 10.88
CA VAL A 49 -17.42 12.79 9.99
C VAL A 49 -18.49 13.11 8.96
N THR A 50 -18.12 13.10 7.69
CA THR A 50 -19.02 13.32 6.56
C THR A 50 -19.07 12.07 5.69
N ILE A 51 -20.27 11.59 5.41
CA ILE A 51 -20.46 10.38 4.59
C ILE A 51 -21.15 10.77 3.28
N LEU A 52 -20.48 10.53 2.15
CA LEU A 52 -21.07 10.68 0.83
C LEU A 52 -21.80 9.39 0.44
N CYS A 53 -23.11 9.45 0.34
CA CYS A 53 -23.96 8.31 -0.04
C CYS A 53 -24.44 8.45 -1.49
N GLY A 54 -24.63 7.33 -2.17
CA GLY A 54 -25.15 7.30 -3.54
C GLY A 54 -24.79 6.02 -4.27
N GLY A 55 -25.45 5.74 -5.38
CA GLY A 55 -25.20 4.57 -6.25
C GLY A 55 -23.84 4.66 -6.99
N ASN A 56 -23.53 3.62 -7.76
CA ASN A 56 -22.34 3.64 -8.62
C ASN A 56 -22.53 4.72 -9.70
N GLY A 57 -21.46 5.48 -9.97
CA GLY A 57 -21.50 6.58 -10.94
C GLY A 57 -22.06 7.91 -10.40
N SER A 58 -22.52 8.01 -9.14
CA SER A 58 -23.07 9.27 -8.57
C SER A 58 -22.01 10.34 -8.24
N GLY A 59 -20.76 10.17 -8.65
CA GLY A 59 -19.73 11.20 -8.50
C GLY A 59 -19.01 11.26 -7.14
N LYS A 60 -19.25 10.31 -6.20
CA LYS A 60 -18.60 10.33 -4.87
C LYS A 60 -17.06 10.37 -4.94
N SER A 61 -16.47 9.46 -5.72
CA SER A 61 -15.03 9.43 -5.92
C SER A 61 -14.53 10.66 -6.67
N THR A 62 -15.34 11.19 -7.60
CA THR A 62 -15.05 12.43 -8.31
C THR A 62 -14.98 13.60 -7.35
N ALA A 63 -15.98 13.73 -6.46
CA ALA A 63 -16.01 14.80 -5.45
C ALA A 63 -14.76 14.74 -4.54
N LEU A 64 -14.43 13.54 -4.02
CA LEU A 64 -13.24 13.35 -3.19
C LEU A 64 -11.94 13.66 -3.96
N ASN A 65 -11.84 13.25 -5.22
CA ASN A 65 -10.67 13.53 -6.06
C ASN A 65 -10.51 15.04 -6.33
N VAL A 66 -11.62 15.75 -6.60
CA VAL A 66 -11.61 17.19 -6.81
C VAL A 66 -11.20 17.93 -5.54
N ILE A 67 -11.75 17.54 -4.38
CA ILE A 67 -11.39 18.13 -3.09
C ILE A 67 -9.89 17.91 -2.81
N ALA A 68 -9.41 16.68 -3.01
CA ALA A 68 -8.02 16.33 -2.79
C ALA A 68 -7.05 17.13 -3.64
N GLU A 69 -7.32 17.26 -4.93
CA GLU A 69 -6.51 18.03 -5.86
C GLU A 69 -6.54 19.53 -5.54
N THR A 70 -7.74 20.09 -5.28
CA THR A 70 -7.91 21.50 -4.95
C THR A 70 -7.19 21.89 -3.65
N LEU A 71 -7.21 21.01 -2.65
CA LEU A 71 -6.56 21.22 -1.36
C LEU A 71 -5.11 20.71 -1.33
N GLN A 72 -4.61 20.14 -2.42
CA GLN A 72 -3.25 19.56 -2.53
C GLN A 72 -2.96 18.53 -1.44
N LEU A 73 -3.93 17.63 -1.18
CA LEU A 73 -3.77 16.57 -0.20
C LEU A 73 -2.84 15.46 -0.75
N GLU A 74 -2.10 14.82 0.15
CA GLU A 74 -1.26 13.69 -0.22
C GLU A 74 -2.10 12.51 -0.76
N ARG A 75 -1.56 11.84 -1.76
CA ARG A 75 -2.21 10.70 -2.40
C ARG A 75 -1.17 9.72 -2.93
N ASP A 76 -1.37 8.44 -2.68
CA ASP A 76 -0.43 7.39 -3.08
C ASP A 76 -0.81 6.76 -4.42
N THR A 77 -2.11 6.66 -4.74
CA THR A 77 -2.59 6.02 -5.98
C THR A 77 -3.01 7.01 -7.07
N LEU A 78 -2.89 6.55 -8.30
CA LEU A 78 -3.41 7.27 -9.47
C LEU A 78 -4.94 7.22 -9.47
N TYR A 79 -5.55 8.26 -10.01
CA TYR A 79 -7.00 8.36 -10.16
C TYR A 79 -7.35 8.78 -11.60
N ASN A 80 -8.62 8.63 -11.94
CA ASN A 80 -9.10 9.03 -13.25
C ASN A 80 -9.01 10.57 -13.40
N ARG A 81 -8.09 11.01 -14.25
CA ARG A 81 -7.81 12.42 -14.53
C ARG A 81 -7.90 12.65 -16.04
N SER A 82 -8.69 13.62 -16.43
CA SER A 82 -8.77 14.09 -17.81
C SER A 82 -7.96 15.37 -18.01
N ASN A 83 -7.83 15.82 -19.25
CA ASN A 83 -7.20 17.10 -19.58
C ASN A 83 -7.99 18.32 -19.11
N PHE A 84 -9.22 18.13 -18.61
CA PHE A 84 -10.10 19.17 -18.08
C PHE A 84 -10.16 19.20 -16.57
N PHE A 85 -9.47 18.27 -15.90
CA PHE A 85 -9.55 18.13 -14.45
C PHE A 85 -8.98 19.36 -13.74
N ASP A 86 -7.87 19.90 -14.23
CA ASP A 86 -7.24 21.10 -13.66
C ASP A 86 -8.10 22.35 -13.86
N ASP A 87 -8.73 22.48 -15.02
CA ASP A 87 -9.65 23.58 -15.29
C ASP A 87 -10.84 23.54 -14.34
N TYR A 88 -11.35 22.34 -14.08
CA TYR A 88 -12.46 22.15 -13.14
C TYR A 88 -12.05 22.50 -11.69
N THR A 89 -10.89 22.04 -11.23
CA THR A 89 -10.41 22.34 -9.87
C THR A 89 -10.16 23.84 -9.66
N GLN A 90 -9.71 24.56 -10.69
CA GLN A 90 -9.56 26.02 -10.65
C GLN A 90 -10.91 26.76 -10.55
N MET A 91 -12.01 26.13 -10.93
CA MET A 91 -13.35 26.68 -10.77
C MET A 91 -13.95 26.41 -9.39
N CYS A 92 -13.35 25.52 -8.61
CA CYS A 92 -13.76 25.22 -7.25
C CYS A 92 -13.28 26.33 -6.29
N ASP A 93 -13.98 26.45 -5.17
CA ASP A 93 -13.60 27.35 -4.07
C ASP A 93 -13.78 26.64 -2.73
N TYR A 94 -13.12 27.12 -1.68
CA TYR A 94 -13.22 26.49 -0.36
C TYR A 94 -12.99 27.49 0.77
N ARG A 95 -13.48 27.13 1.97
CA ARG A 95 -13.24 27.88 3.20
C ARG A 95 -12.63 26.99 4.25
N LEU A 96 -11.51 27.43 4.80
CA LEU A 96 -10.81 26.73 5.88
C LEU A 96 -10.99 27.46 7.22
N ASN A 97 -11.13 26.71 8.30
CA ASN A 97 -11.12 27.22 9.67
C ASN A 97 -9.70 27.25 10.27
N GLY A 98 -8.70 26.76 9.55
CA GLY A 98 -7.29 26.71 9.95
C GLY A 98 -6.42 26.09 8.87
N ALA A 99 -5.12 26.10 9.07
CA ALA A 99 -4.20 25.45 8.14
C ALA A 99 -4.46 23.94 8.09
N ILE A 100 -4.38 23.37 6.89
CA ILE A 100 -4.49 21.92 6.69
C ILE A 100 -3.26 21.27 7.35
N PRO A 101 -3.45 20.26 8.23
CA PRO A 101 -2.32 19.58 8.88
C PRO A 101 -1.42 18.86 7.87
N GLU A 102 -0.12 18.84 8.15
CA GLU A 102 0.82 18.00 7.42
C GLU A 102 0.38 16.53 7.50
N GLY A 103 0.53 15.79 6.41
CA GLY A 103 0.10 14.40 6.30
C GLY A 103 -1.41 14.22 6.11
N SER A 104 -2.17 15.31 5.85
CA SER A 104 -3.56 15.19 5.40
C SER A 104 -3.59 14.51 4.04
N ARG A 105 -4.31 13.38 3.95
CA ARG A 105 -4.30 12.54 2.75
C ARG A 105 -5.67 12.02 2.39
N VAL A 106 -5.80 11.61 1.15
CA VAL A 106 -6.93 10.82 0.66
C VAL A 106 -6.53 9.36 0.64
N ILE A 107 -7.38 8.50 1.22
CA ILE A 107 -7.24 7.05 1.15
C ILE A 107 -8.43 6.53 0.36
N THR A 108 -8.15 5.82 -0.72
CA THR A 108 -9.16 5.21 -1.58
C THR A 108 -9.20 3.69 -1.41
N SER A 109 -10.21 3.04 -2.00
CA SER A 109 -10.25 1.58 -2.06
C SER A 109 -9.03 0.99 -2.77
N ASP A 110 -8.50 1.69 -3.77
CA ASP A 110 -7.34 1.25 -4.54
C ASP A 110 -6.08 1.27 -3.68
N ASP A 111 -5.90 2.28 -2.83
CA ASP A 111 -4.79 2.33 -1.85
C ASP A 111 -4.85 1.14 -0.89
N VAL A 112 -6.05 0.78 -0.42
CA VAL A 112 -6.24 -0.38 0.46
C VAL A 112 -5.93 -1.68 -0.28
N PHE A 113 -6.36 -1.80 -1.54
CA PHE A 113 -6.06 -2.95 -2.38
C PHE A 113 -4.56 -3.11 -2.62
N ASP A 114 -3.87 -2.05 -2.98
CA ASP A 114 -2.43 -2.05 -3.22
C ASP A 114 -1.65 -2.41 -1.93
N TYR A 115 -2.09 -1.87 -0.79
CA TYR A 115 -1.52 -2.24 0.49
C TYR A 115 -1.71 -3.73 0.80
N MET A 116 -2.90 -4.28 0.57
CA MET A 116 -3.16 -5.72 0.77
C MET A 116 -2.35 -6.61 -0.17
N LEU A 117 -2.17 -6.21 -1.43
CA LEU A 117 -1.33 -6.92 -2.39
C LEU A 117 0.15 -6.88 -1.97
N ASN A 118 0.64 -5.73 -1.52
CA ASN A 118 1.99 -5.58 -1.01
C ASN A 118 2.25 -6.45 0.23
N LEU A 119 1.31 -6.49 1.18
CA LEU A 119 1.39 -7.39 2.34
C LEU A 119 1.45 -8.85 1.93
N ARG A 120 0.63 -9.26 0.95
CA ARG A 120 0.65 -10.64 0.43
C ARG A 120 1.99 -10.98 -0.21
N THR A 121 2.56 -10.07 -1.00
CA THR A 121 3.87 -10.25 -1.62
C THR A 121 4.99 -10.37 -0.58
N ILE A 122 4.95 -9.52 0.47
CA ILE A 122 5.92 -9.59 1.58
C ILE A 122 5.81 -10.93 2.31
N ASN A 123 4.60 -11.38 2.63
CA ASN A 123 4.37 -12.66 3.31
C ASN A 123 4.86 -13.82 2.47
N GLN A 124 4.58 -13.82 1.15
CA GLN A 124 5.08 -14.83 0.23
C GLN A 124 6.61 -14.87 0.23
N GLY A 125 7.28 -13.72 0.13
CA GLY A 125 8.74 -13.64 0.17
C GLY A 125 9.35 -14.11 1.50
N ILE A 126 8.63 -13.95 2.63
CA ILE A 126 9.05 -14.49 3.92
C ILE A 126 8.93 -16.03 3.92
N ASP A 127 7.85 -16.56 3.40
CA ASP A 127 7.62 -18.01 3.35
C ASP A 127 8.61 -18.68 2.39
N ASP A 128 8.86 -18.11 1.22
CA ASP A 128 9.87 -18.59 0.26
C ASP A 128 11.26 -18.65 0.93
N LYS A 129 11.64 -17.60 1.66
CA LYS A 129 12.91 -17.55 2.36
C LYS A 129 13.02 -18.56 3.52
N ARG A 130 11.91 -18.84 4.21
CA ARG A 130 11.86 -19.91 5.22
C ARG A 130 12.07 -21.27 4.61
N GLU A 131 11.47 -21.52 3.45
CA GLU A 131 11.62 -22.79 2.73
C GLU A 131 13.05 -22.97 2.22
N ASP A 132 13.66 -21.93 1.66
CA ASP A 132 15.07 -21.93 1.24
C ASP A 132 16.02 -22.27 2.41
N LEU A 133 15.84 -21.61 3.56
CA LEU A 133 16.63 -21.84 4.75
C LEU A 133 16.41 -23.26 5.33
N LEU A 134 15.17 -23.77 5.25
CA LEU A 134 14.89 -25.15 5.67
C LEU A 134 15.58 -26.14 4.76
N ASN A 135 15.53 -25.93 3.45
CA ASN A 135 16.19 -26.79 2.48
C ASN A 135 17.73 -26.78 2.69
N GLU A 136 18.32 -25.59 2.85
CA GLU A 136 19.75 -25.46 3.17
C GLU A 136 20.11 -26.24 4.46
N TYR A 137 19.29 -26.12 5.50
CA TYR A 137 19.46 -26.83 6.75
C TYR A 137 19.37 -28.34 6.55
N LEU A 138 18.37 -28.82 5.79
CA LEU A 138 18.19 -30.26 5.54
C LEU A 138 19.34 -30.82 4.70
N ASP A 139 19.81 -30.10 3.70
CA ASP A 139 20.95 -30.46 2.88
C ASP A 139 22.22 -30.64 3.71
N ILE A 140 22.45 -29.72 4.65
CA ILE A 140 23.60 -29.82 5.58
C ILE A 140 23.41 -30.96 6.55
N LYS A 141 22.22 -31.13 7.13
CA LYS A 141 21.91 -32.16 8.13
C LYS A 141 22.01 -33.56 7.62
N TYR A 142 21.63 -33.80 6.36
CA TYR A 142 21.64 -35.13 5.74
C TYR A 142 22.82 -35.33 4.80
N SER A 143 23.72 -34.35 4.65
CA SER A 143 24.97 -34.56 3.91
C SER A 143 25.93 -35.47 4.71
N ASP A 144 26.68 -36.31 4.00
CA ASP A 144 27.84 -37.05 4.56
C ASP A 144 29.01 -36.09 4.82
N PHE A 145 28.77 -35.10 5.66
CA PHE A 145 29.68 -33.98 5.88
C PHE A 145 30.88 -34.41 6.72
N LYS A 146 32.07 -34.23 6.17
CA LYS A 146 33.34 -34.45 6.89
C LYS A 146 34.05 -33.12 7.02
N PHE A 147 34.36 -32.75 8.26
CA PHE A 147 35.13 -31.56 8.59
C PHE A 147 36.52 -31.61 7.92
N LYS A 148 36.80 -30.64 7.02
CA LYS A 148 38.10 -30.58 6.32
C LYS A 148 38.75 -29.21 6.37
N THR A 149 37.97 -28.15 6.53
CA THR A 149 38.42 -26.76 6.40
C THR A 149 37.84 -25.85 7.49
N LEU A 150 38.42 -24.65 7.64
CA LEU A 150 37.90 -23.60 8.55
C LEU A 150 36.53 -23.07 8.11
N ASP A 151 36.25 -23.09 6.81
CA ASP A 151 34.97 -22.67 6.27
C ASP A 151 33.86 -23.62 6.70
N ASP A 152 34.17 -24.89 6.90
CA ASP A 152 33.26 -25.89 7.44
C ASP A 152 32.84 -25.54 8.88
N TYR A 153 33.74 -24.93 9.67
CA TYR A 153 33.43 -24.46 11.01
C TYR A 153 32.46 -23.25 11.03
N GLU A 154 32.60 -22.34 10.08
CA GLU A 154 31.67 -21.20 9.93
C GLU A 154 30.26 -21.68 9.54
N MET A 155 30.15 -22.68 8.69
CA MET A 155 28.90 -23.30 8.31
C MET A 155 28.23 -23.98 9.52
N LEU A 156 28.99 -24.70 10.33
CA LEU A 156 28.52 -25.31 11.58
C LEU A 156 27.96 -24.25 12.54
N LYS A 157 28.67 -23.13 12.70
CA LYS A 157 28.28 -22.06 13.59
C LYS A 157 26.94 -21.43 13.15
N LYS A 158 26.68 -21.33 11.86
CA LYS A 158 25.40 -20.82 11.32
C LYS A 158 24.23 -21.76 11.58
N THR A 159 24.46 -23.07 11.61
CA THR A 159 23.42 -24.08 11.82
C THR A 159 23.22 -24.46 13.28
N ASN A 160 24.13 -24.05 14.19
CA ASN A 160 24.02 -24.29 15.62
C ASN A 160 23.08 -23.25 16.27
N THR A 161 21.89 -23.66 16.61
CA THR A 161 20.89 -22.79 17.25
C THR A 161 20.53 -23.27 18.64
N ALA A 162 19.96 -22.38 19.48
CA ALA A 162 19.54 -22.76 20.83
C ALA A 162 18.44 -23.82 20.85
N SER A 163 17.61 -23.88 19.78
CA SER A 163 16.54 -24.87 19.63
C SER A 163 17.00 -26.19 19.02
N ALA A 164 18.16 -26.20 18.34
CA ALA A 164 18.76 -27.38 17.73
C ALA A 164 20.29 -27.33 17.87
N PRO A 165 20.83 -27.51 19.09
CA PRO A 165 22.26 -27.43 19.31
C PRO A 165 22.97 -28.68 18.74
N TRP A 166 24.12 -28.41 18.12
CA TRP A 166 25.03 -29.47 17.69
C TRP A 166 25.79 -30.03 18.89
N HIS A 167 25.84 -31.34 19.02
CA HIS A 167 26.69 -32.03 20.00
C HIS A 167 27.82 -32.73 19.27
N ILE A 168 29.06 -32.44 19.67
CA ILE A 168 30.25 -33.05 19.15
C ILE A 168 30.46 -34.35 19.94
N LEU A 169 30.39 -35.49 19.25
CA LEU A 169 30.80 -36.77 19.83
C LEU A 169 32.25 -37.04 19.42
N GLU A 170 33.17 -37.00 20.37
CA GLU A 170 34.53 -37.48 20.15
C GLU A 170 34.50 -39.00 19.96
N SER A 171 34.82 -39.47 18.76
CA SER A 171 35.04 -40.90 18.54
C SER A 171 36.44 -41.26 19.03
N VAL A 172 36.57 -42.48 19.54
CA VAL A 172 37.83 -43.07 20.02
C VAL A 172 38.86 -43.16 18.89
N ASP A 173 38.42 -43.10 17.67
CA ASP A 173 39.27 -43.07 16.46
C ASP A 173 39.43 -41.59 16.01
N LYS A 174 40.61 -41.04 16.22
CA LYS A 174 40.94 -39.62 15.98
C LYS A 174 40.75 -39.15 14.52
N ASN A 175 40.29 -39.97 13.62
CA ASN A 175 40.11 -39.69 12.20
C ASN A 175 38.64 -39.54 11.77
N HIS A 176 37.67 -39.75 12.64
CA HIS A 176 36.24 -39.60 12.31
C HIS A 176 35.50 -38.83 13.41
N LEU A 177 35.20 -37.58 13.14
CA LEU A 177 34.20 -36.79 13.89
C LEU A 177 32.82 -37.14 13.32
N LEU A 178 32.01 -37.83 14.09
CA LEU A 178 30.60 -38.07 13.79
C LEU A 178 29.76 -37.03 14.46
N TRP A 179 28.96 -36.33 13.68
CA TRP A 179 27.99 -35.37 14.14
C TRP A 179 26.62 -36.04 14.21
N LEU A 180 26.01 -36.07 15.40
CA LEU A 180 24.63 -36.51 15.57
C LEU A 180 23.83 -35.36 16.14
N PRO A 181 22.77 -34.87 15.43
CA PRO A 181 21.79 -33.99 16.08
C PRO A 181 21.05 -34.83 17.12
N LEU A 182 21.07 -34.42 18.37
CA LEU A 182 20.14 -34.93 19.37
C LEU A 182 18.75 -34.44 19.03
N LEU A 183 17.83 -35.35 18.74
CA LEU A 183 16.40 -35.05 18.67
C LEU A 183 16.00 -34.35 19.98
N ALA A 184 15.38 -33.19 19.84
CA ALA A 184 14.81 -32.51 20.99
C ALA A 184 13.85 -33.47 21.71
N PRO A 185 13.86 -33.54 23.06
CA PRO A 185 12.87 -34.31 23.78
C PRO A 185 11.47 -33.82 23.41
N GLU A 186 10.61 -34.77 23.08
CA GLU A 186 9.20 -34.50 22.88
C GLU A 186 8.68 -33.67 24.06
N LEU A 187 8.15 -32.50 23.76
CA LEU A 187 7.44 -31.68 24.74
C LEU A 187 6.13 -32.37 25.13
N PRO A 188 5.76 -32.36 26.40
CA PRO A 188 4.55 -32.95 26.91
C PRO A 188 3.29 -32.27 26.41
#